data_607c0f40695e580c4dd9a3029b97cdd4
#
_entry.id   607c0f40695e580c4dd9a3029b97cdd4
#
_cell.length_a   1.000
_cell.length_b   1.000
_cell.length_c   1.000
_cell.angle_alpha   90.00
_cell.angle_beta   90.00
_cell.angle_gamma   90.00
#
_symmetry.space_group_name_H-M   'P 1'
#
loop_
_entity.id
_entity.type
_entity.pdbx_description
1 polymer ?
#
loop_
_entity_poly.entity_id
_entity_poly.type
_entity_poly.pdbx_seq_one_letter_code
_entity_poly.pdbx_strand_id
1 'polypeptide(L)'
;MSYCVNCGVELDPGAARCPLCGTPAWKPDPDAPSYFPTKPAEVPPASRRAAAALLTAMLASVSLCCGVLNLLLPTERPWSLYVIGAAVMLWIWFVLPMLARRIPVFFRLTADVAAVGVYVFLISIDLNGGAWFRGLALPILGWACVLVFLLSFLLRGGRRSRLSAIAMCIGTAGLMALGVEYCMDRFFRAAWQPTWSLVVVVICVGLIIPLRVVRRVPSLREEARRRFNM
;
A
#
# COMPACT_ATOMS: atom_id res chain seq x y z
N MET A 1 -7.54 -23.96 47.59
CA MET A 1 -8.54 -23.03 47.03
C MET A 1 -8.64 -21.87 48.01
N SER A 2 -8.44 -20.66 47.54
CA SER A 2 -8.51 -19.42 48.33
C SER A 2 -9.77 -18.64 47.92
N TYR A 3 -10.49 -18.11 48.92
CA TYR A 3 -11.71 -17.34 48.68
C TYR A 3 -11.56 -15.93 49.25
N CYS A 4 -12.19 -14.96 48.59
CA CYS A 4 -12.20 -13.59 49.10
C CYS A 4 -13.08 -13.51 50.35
N VAL A 5 -12.53 -12.98 51.44
CA VAL A 5 -13.25 -12.85 52.73
C VAL A 5 -14.41 -11.85 52.68
N ASN A 6 -14.42 -10.94 51.70
CA ASN A 6 -15.45 -9.91 51.57
C ASN A 6 -16.57 -10.29 50.58
N CYS A 7 -16.25 -10.85 49.42
CA CYS A 7 -17.24 -11.15 48.39
C CYS A 7 -17.41 -12.63 48.09
N GLY A 8 -16.63 -13.52 48.73
CA GLY A 8 -16.77 -14.99 48.62
C GLY A 8 -16.31 -15.59 47.28
N VAL A 9 -15.76 -14.78 46.35
CA VAL A 9 -15.28 -15.27 45.08
C VAL A 9 -14.03 -16.11 45.26
N GLU A 10 -13.87 -17.15 44.48
CA GLU A 10 -12.66 -17.96 44.43
C GLU A 10 -11.52 -17.17 43.86
N LEU A 11 -10.39 -17.14 44.54
CA LEU A 11 -9.19 -16.41 44.16
C LEU A 11 -8.13 -17.35 43.64
N ASP A 12 -7.39 -16.93 42.66
CA ASP A 12 -6.14 -17.56 42.25
C ASP A 12 -5.20 -17.62 43.48
N PRO A 13 -4.50 -18.73 43.74
CA PRO A 13 -3.58 -18.86 44.86
C PRO A 13 -2.52 -17.79 44.98
N GLY A 14 -2.06 -17.24 43.82
CA GLY A 14 -1.09 -16.18 43.75
C GLY A 14 -1.68 -14.77 43.79
N ALA A 15 -2.99 -14.60 43.83
CA ALA A 15 -3.61 -13.28 43.73
C ALA A 15 -3.37 -12.45 45.02
N ALA A 16 -2.72 -11.32 44.90
CA ALA A 16 -2.47 -10.38 45.99
C ALA A 16 -3.73 -9.60 46.42
N ARG A 17 -4.72 -9.43 45.52
CA ARG A 17 -6.00 -8.74 45.76
C ARG A 17 -7.12 -9.36 44.96
N CYS A 18 -8.32 -9.27 45.51
CA CYS A 18 -9.54 -9.71 44.81
C CYS A 18 -9.81 -8.81 43.58
N PRO A 19 -10.00 -9.36 42.38
CA PRO A 19 -10.27 -8.57 41.19
C PRO A 19 -11.65 -7.90 41.18
N LEU A 20 -12.61 -8.39 42.00
CA LEU A 20 -13.98 -7.86 42.07
C LEU A 20 -14.14 -6.73 43.07
N CYS A 21 -13.62 -6.90 44.29
CA CYS A 21 -13.83 -5.91 45.36
C CYS A 21 -12.54 -5.22 45.85
N GLY A 22 -11.39 -5.54 45.28
CA GLY A 22 -10.11 -4.91 45.65
C GLY A 22 -9.57 -5.33 47.01
N THR A 23 -10.26 -6.16 47.78
CA THR A 23 -9.85 -6.61 49.13
C THR A 23 -8.52 -7.36 49.04
N PRO A 24 -7.52 -7.07 49.91
CA PRO A 24 -6.27 -7.81 49.95
C PRO A 24 -6.53 -9.30 50.28
N ALA A 25 -5.89 -10.21 49.55
CA ALA A 25 -5.96 -11.64 49.83
C ALA A 25 -5.12 -11.97 51.06
N TRP A 26 -5.65 -12.88 51.90
CA TRP A 26 -4.91 -13.31 53.09
C TRP A 26 -3.89 -14.40 52.70
N LYS A 27 -2.61 -14.11 52.95
CA LYS A 27 -1.49 -15.01 52.64
C LYS A 27 -1.49 -15.49 51.18
N PRO A 28 -1.26 -14.61 50.19
CA PRO A 28 -1.08 -15.07 48.85
C PRO A 28 0.19 -15.94 48.76
N ASP A 29 0.10 -17.06 48.09
CA ASP A 29 1.27 -17.89 47.80
C ASP A 29 1.90 -17.44 46.47
N PRO A 30 3.04 -16.74 46.50
CA PRO A 30 3.66 -16.22 45.27
C PRO A 30 4.22 -17.33 44.38
N ASP A 31 4.47 -18.53 44.93
CA ASP A 31 5.06 -19.65 44.19
C ASP A 31 3.99 -20.62 43.67
N ALA A 32 2.70 -20.41 44.01
CA ALA A 32 1.62 -21.24 43.49
C ALA A 32 1.44 -21.00 41.99
N PRO A 33 1.31 -22.08 41.18
CA PRO A 33 1.03 -21.94 39.76
C PRO A 33 -0.33 -21.27 39.57
N SER A 34 -0.35 -20.17 38.83
CA SER A 34 -1.59 -19.46 38.53
C SER A 34 -2.48 -20.28 37.60
N TYR A 35 -3.80 -20.35 37.86
CA TYR A 35 -4.77 -21.03 37.02
C TYR A 35 -4.90 -20.38 35.64
N PHE A 36 -4.65 -19.08 35.56
CA PHE A 36 -4.72 -18.32 34.33
C PHE A 36 -3.35 -17.74 34.00
N PRO A 37 -2.94 -17.73 32.75
CA PRO A 37 -1.69 -17.07 32.36
C PRO A 37 -1.76 -15.60 32.74
N THR A 38 -0.92 -15.19 33.70
CA THR A 38 -0.82 -13.80 34.19
C THR A 38 -0.26 -12.83 33.14
N LYS A 39 0.34 -13.36 32.12
CA LYS A 39 0.82 -12.59 30.95
C LYS A 39 0.08 -13.07 29.72
N PRO A 40 -0.52 -12.16 28.91
CA PRO A 40 -1.03 -12.56 27.61
C PRO A 40 0.12 -13.22 26.84
N ALA A 41 -0.18 -14.35 26.20
CA ALA A 41 0.81 -15.01 25.33
C ALA A 41 1.27 -13.97 24.29
N GLU A 42 2.51 -13.52 24.43
CA GLU A 42 3.11 -12.59 23.46
C GLU A 42 3.27 -13.36 22.15
N VAL A 43 2.29 -13.21 21.27
CA VAL A 43 2.43 -13.69 19.89
C VAL A 43 3.50 -12.83 19.24
N PRO A 44 4.66 -13.39 18.87
CA PRO A 44 5.70 -12.60 18.25
C PRO A 44 5.15 -11.93 16.99
N PRO A 45 5.43 -10.63 16.77
CA PRO A 45 4.94 -9.93 15.60
C PRO A 45 5.41 -10.65 14.33
N ALA A 46 4.50 -10.85 13.39
CA ALA A 46 4.79 -11.55 12.14
C ALA A 46 6.04 -10.94 11.47
N SER A 47 7.02 -11.77 11.22
CA SER A 47 8.26 -11.30 10.60
C SER A 47 7.98 -10.87 9.15
N ARG A 48 8.65 -9.82 8.67
CA ARG A 48 8.52 -9.36 7.28
C ARG A 48 8.89 -10.46 6.28
N ARG A 49 9.82 -11.34 6.65
CA ARG A 49 10.21 -12.50 5.83
C ARG A 49 9.07 -13.50 5.72
N ALA A 50 8.36 -13.76 6.82
CA ALA A 50 7.19 -14.63 6.81
C ALA A 50 6.05 -14.05 5.96
N ALA A 51 5.80 -12.75 6.06
CA ALA A 51 4.82 -12.06 5.21
C ALA A 51 5.24 -12.10 3.72
N ALA A 52 6.52 -11.87 3.41
CA ALA A 52 7.03 -11.97 2.04
C ALA A 52 6.92 -13.40 1.50
N ALA A 53 7.22 -14.42 2.30
CA ALA A 53 7.06 -15.83 1.92
C ALA A 53 5.60 -16.18 1.66
N LEU A 54 4.67 -15.72 2.51
CA LEU A 54 3.23 -15.91 2.32
C LEU A 54 2.74 -15.29 1.02
N LEU A 55 3.07 -14.02 0.76
CA LEU A 55 2.71 -13.34 -0.48
C LEU A 55 3.29 -14.05 -1.71
N THR A 56 4.54 -14.49 -1.63
CA THR A 56 5.18 -15.24 -2.72
C THR A 56 4.45 -16.57 -2.97
N ALA A 57 4.10 -17.31 -1.92
CA ALA A 57 3.37 -18.56 -2.03
C ALA A 57 1.97 -18.34 -2.65
N MET A 58 1.26 -17.27 -2.24
CA MET A 58 -0.06 -16.93 -2.82
C MET A 58 0.05 -16.59 -4.31
N LEU A 59 0.98 -15.73 -4.70
CA LEU A 59 1.18 -15.37 -6.10
C LEU A 59 1.64 -16.56 -6.95
N ALA A 60 2.53 -17.40 -6.42
CA ALA A 60 3.01 -18.60 -7.09
C ALA A 60 1.88 -19.64 -7.26
N SER A 61 1.04 -19.86 -6.24
CA SER A 61 -0.07 -20.81 -6.34
C SER A 61 -1.10 -20.39 -7.37
N VAL A 62 -1.48 -19.12 -7.42
CA VAL A 62 -2.39 -18.59 -8.45
C VAL A 62 -1.78 -18.73 -9.85
N SER A 63 -0.51 -18.38 -10.00
CA SER A 63 0.21 -18.50 -11.28
C SER A 63 0.29 -19.96 -11.75
N LEU A 64 0.58 -20.89 -10.83
CA LEU A 64 0.64 -22.31 -11.12
C LEU A 64 -0.75 -22.86 -11.52
N CYS A 65 -1.79 -22.56 -10.76
CA CYS A 65 -3.16 -22.98 -11.07
C CYS A 65 -3.60 -22.48 -12.45
N CYS A 66 -3.40 -21.19 -12.75
CA CYS A 66 -3.76 -20.63 -14.05
C CYS A 66 -2.93 -21.23 -15.19
N GLY A 67 -1.63 -21.48 -14.96
CA GLY A 67 -0.75 -22.14 -15.91
C GLY A 67 -1.21 -23.57 -16.23
N VAL A 68 -1.51 -24.38 -15.20
CA VAL A 68 -2.01 -25.74 -15.36
C VAL A 68 -3.37 -25.76 -16.06
N LEU A 69 -4.29 -24.88 -15.68
CA LEU A 69 -5.59 -24.77 -16.34
C LEU A 69 -5.46 -24.42 -17.82
N ASN A 70 -4.53 -23.54 -18.17
CA ASN A 70 -4.28 -23.17 -19.56
C ASN A 70 -3.67 -24.30 -20.39
N LEU A 71 -2.93 -25.22 -19.74
CA LEU A 71 -2.39 -26.42 -20.39
C LEU A 71 -3.44 -27.52 -20.57
N LEU A 72 -4.38 -27.63 -19.61
CA LEU A 72 -5.42 -28.67 -19.63
C LEU A 72 -6.62 -28.29 -20.52
N LEU A 73 -6.93 -27.00 -20.64
CA LEU A 73 -8.02 -26.50 -21.42
C LEU A 73 -7.53 -26.16 -22.85
N PRO A 74 -8.18 -26.62 -23.91
CA PRO A 74 -7.82 -26.26 -25.28
C PRO A 74 -8.23 -24.81 -25.55
N THR A 75 -7.35 -23.87 -25.23
CA THR A 75 -7.55 -22.43 -25.49
C THR A 75 -6.65 -21.98 -26.62
N GLU A 76 -7.21 -21.19 -27.54
CA GLU A 76 -6.45 -20.65 -28.68
C GLU A 76 -5.35 -19.67 -28.27
N ARG A 77 -5.48 -19.04 -27.06
CA ARG A 77 -4.54 -18.07 -26.55
C ARG A 77 -4.09 -18.41 -25.12
N PRO A 78 -2.82 -18.20 -24.81
CA PRO A 78 -2.27 -18.45 -23.47
C PRO A 78 -2.63 -17.34 -22.47
N TRP A 79 -3.92 -17.23 -22.11
CA TRP A 79 -4.41 -16.22 -21.16
C TRP A 79 -3.71 -16.26 -19.79
N SER A 80 -3.17 -17.43 -19.42
CA SER A 80 -2.43 -17.58 -18.15
C SER A 80 -1.18 -16.68 -18.09
N LEU A 81 -0.57 -16.34 -19.21
CA LEU A 81 0.60 -15.45 -19.27
C LEU A 81 0.27 -14.05 -18.74
N TYR A 82 -0.96 -13.57 -18.93
CA TYR A 82 -1.40 -12.29 -18.37
C TYR A 82 -1.43 -12.34 -16.83
N VAL A 83 -1.94 -13.44 -16.27
CA VAL A 83 -2.00 -13.63 -14.82
C VAL A 83 -0.61 -13.79 -14.23
N ILE A 84 0.25 -14.59 -14.87
CA ILE A 84 1.63 -14.80 -14.45
C ILE A 84 2.43 -13.48 -14.51
N GLY A 85 2.28 -12.73 -15.60
CA GLY A 85 2.92 -11.43 -15.75
C GLY A 85 2.48 -10.42 -14.68
N ALA A 86 1.17 -10.36 -14.37
CA ALA A 86 0.64 -9.54 -13.29
C ALA A 86 1.17 -10.00 -11.92
N ALA A 87 1.25 -11.31 -11.67
CA ALA A 87 1.80 -11.85 -10.43
C ALA A 87 3.27 -11.49 -10.24
N VAL A 88 4.09 -11.57 -11.30
CA VAL A 88 5.50 -11.15 -11.27
C VAL A 88 5.62 -9.64 -11.00
N MET A 89 4.79 -8.82 -11.64
CA MET A 89 4.75 -7.38 -11.42
C MET A 89 4.40 -7.05 -9.96
N LEU A 90 3.35 -7.68 -9.41
CA LEU A 90 2.97 -7.52 -8.00
C LEU A 90 4.06 -8.01 -7.05
N TRP A 91 4.77 -9.07 -7.41
CA TRP A 91 5.90 -9.56 -6.62
C TRP A 91 7.02 -8.52 -6.55
N ILE A 92 7.38 -7.89 -7.67
CA ILE A 92 8.37 -6.81 -7.72
C ILE A 92 7.92 -5.63 -6.86
N TRP A 93 6.65 -5.26 -6.88
CA TRP A 93 6.13 -4.11 -6.16
C TRP A 93 6.06 -4.31 -4.64
N PHE A 94 5.63 -5.48 -4.18
CA PHE A 94 5.34 -5.73 -2.77
C PHE A 94 6.39 -6.59 -2.07
N VAL A 95 6.82 -7.68 -2.71
CA VAL A 95 7.72 -8.64 -2.06
C VAL A 95 9.17 -8.17 -2.10
N LEU A 96 9.63 -7.68 -3.25
CA LEU A 96 11.01 -7.21 -3.40
C LEU A 96 11.41 -6.14 -2.36
N PRO A 97 10.59 -5.10 -2.07
CA PRO A 97 10.91 -4.12 -1.02
C PRO A 97 10.89 -4.68 0.40
N MET A 98 10.14 -5.76 0.65
CA MET A 98 10.13 -6.42 1.96
C MET A 98 11.41 -7.19 2.21
N LEU A 99 11.98 -7.80 1.16
CA LEU A 99 13.20 -8.58 1.23
C LEU A 99 14.46 -7.70 1.17
N ALA A 100 14.49 -6.73 0.27
CA ALA A 100 15.66 -5.92 -0.06
C ALA A 100 15.54 -4.49 0.48
N ARG A 101 15.79 -4.31 1.78
CA ARG A 101 15.67 -3.03 2.48
C ARG A 101 16.71 -1.97 2.08
N ARG A 102 17.85 -2.39 1.55
CA ARG A 102 18.99 -1.50 1.25
C ARG A 102 18.96 -0.92 -0.16
N ILE A 103 17.97 -1.30 -0.98
CA ILE A 103 17.85 -0.76 -2.33
C ILE A 103 17.45 0.72 -2.24
N PRO A 104 18.22 1.65 -2.84
CA PRO A 104 17.86 3.05 -2.88
C PRO A 104 16.54 3.24 -3.63
N VAL A 105 15.74 4.22 -3.19
CA VAL A 105 14.38 4.47 -3.71
C VAL A 105 14.37 4.64 -5.24
N PHE A 106 15.43 5.22 -5.80
CA PHE A 106 15.56 5.39 -7.24
C PHE A 106 15.54 4.06 -7.99
N PHE A 107 16.37 3.10 -7.58
CA PHE A 107 16.42 1.78 -8.23
C PHE A 107 15.09 1.01 -8.08
N ARG A 108 14.43 1.16 -6.92
CA ARG A 108 13.13 0.55 -6.71
C ARG A 108 12.08 1.10 -7.66
N LEU A 109 11.98 2.44 -7.77
CA LEU A 109 11.04 3.08 -8.70
C LEU A 109 11.35 2.73 -10.16
N THR A 110 12.62 2.62 -10.52
CA THR A 110 13.01 2.17 -11.86
C THR A 110 12.55 0.75 -12.12
N ALA A 111 12.74 -0.16 -11.16
CA ALA A 111 12.27 -1.55 -11.27
C ALA A 111 10.73 -1.62 -11.38
N ASP A 112 10.01 -0.82 -10.60
CA ASP A 112 8.54 -0.76 -10.62
C ASP A 112 8.01 -0.29 -11.98
N VAL A 113 8.58 0.77 -12.53
CA VAL A 113 8.21 1.30 -13.86
C VAL A 113 8.62 0.33 -14.98
N ALA A 114 9.81 -0.28 -14.89
CA ALA A 114 10.27 -1.26 -15.85
C ALA A 114 9.37 -2.51 -15.87
N ALA A 115 8.93 -2.99 -14.69
CA ALA A 115 8.01 -4.12 -14.58
C ALA A 115 6.68 -3.85 -15.30
N VAL A 116 6.09 -2.65 -15.12
CA VAL A 116 4.88 -2.23 -15.85
C VAL A 116 5.15 -2.15 -17.35
N GLY A 117 6.27 -1.52 -17.75
CA GLY A 117 6.64 -1.39 -19.15
C GLY A 117 6.80 -2.73 -19.86
N VAL A 118 7.52 -3.66 -19.24
CA VAL A 118 7.69 -5.04 -19.76
C VAL A 118 6.36 -5.77 -19.82
N TYR A 119 5.53 -5.66 -18.80
CA TYR A 119 4.22 -6.31 -18.77
C TYR A 119 3.30 -5.82 -19.91
N VAL A 120 3.19 -4.50 -20.09
CA VAL A 120 2.38 -3.90 -21.16
C VAL A 120 2.97 -4.23 -22.55
N PHE A 121 4.31 -4.31 -22.66
CA PHE A 121 4.98 -4.73 -23.89
C PHE A 121 4.64 -6.18 -24.25
N LEU A 122 4.66 -7.11 -23.29
CA LEU A 122 4.29 -8.51 -23.52
C LEU A 122 2.83 -8.62 -24.00
N ILE A 123 1.91 -7.87 -23.38
CA ILE A 123 0.51 -7.79 -23.84
C ILE A 123 0.44 -7.29 -25.28
N SER A 124 1.26 -6.30 -25.65
CA SER A 124 1.24 -5.75 -27.01
C SER A 124 1.70 -6.74 -28.08
N ILE A 125 2.62 -7.65 -27.74
CA ILE A 125 3.09 -8.70 -28.65
C ILE A 125 1.95 -9.68 -28.92
N ASP A 126 1.26 -10.16 -27.89
CA ASP A 126 0.17 -11.12 -28.04
C ASP A 126 -1.02 -10.56 -28.83
N LEU A 127 -1.33 -9.29 -28.63
CA LEU A 127 -2.42 -8.61 -29.35
C LEU A 127 -2.04 -8.08 -30.73
N ASN A 128 -0.83 -8.34 -31.24
CA ASN A 128 -0.30 -7.72 -32.46
C ASN A 128 -0.41 -6.19 -32.45
N GLY A 129 -0.33 -5.60 -31.26
CA GLY A 129 -0.66 -4.21 -30.98
C GLY A 129 0.52 -3.24 -31.02
N GLY A 130 1.52 -3.47 -31.84
CA GLY A 130 2.73 -2.61 -31.89
C GLY A 130 2.45 -1.13 -32.17
N ALA A 131 1.34 -0.82 -32.82
CA ALA A 131 0.92 0.56 -33.11
C ALA A 131 0.40 1.26 -31.83
N TRP A 132 -0.51 0.62 -31.09
CA TRP A 132 -1.05 1.20 -29.85
C TRP A 132 0.00 1.25 -28.73
N PHE A 133 0.90 0.26 -28.67
CA PHE A 133 1.98 0.29 -27.70
C PHE A 133 2.88 1.51 -27.89
N ARG A 134 3.34 1.74 -29.12
CA ARG A 134 4.22 2.88 -29.43
C ARG A 134 3.49 4.22 -29.42
N GLY A 135 2.27 4.27 -29.91
CA GLY A 135 1.49 5.50 -30.03
C GLY A 135 0.76 5.94 -28.77
N LEU A 136 0.41 5.01 -27.89
CA LEU A 136 -0.41 5.28 -26.71
C LEU A 136 0.28 4.85 -25.41
N ALA A 137 0.63 3.56 -25.27
CA ALA A 137 1.10 3.03 -23.99
C ALA A 137 2.47 3.60 -23.62
N LEU A 138 3.40 3.63 -24.55
CA LEU A 138 4.76 4.12 -24.29
C LEU A 138 4.81 5.61 -23.88
N PRO A 139 4.08 6.55 -24.54
CA PRO A 139 4.00 7.94 -24.08
C PRO A 139 3.36 8.07 -22.70
N ILE A 140 2.30 7.31 -22.39
CA ILE A 140 1.66 7.34 -21.06
C ILE A 140 2.63 6.82 -19.98
N LEU A 141 3.34 5.72 -20.24
CA LEU A 141 4.35 5.18 -19.32
C LEU A 141 5.50 6.17 -19.11
N GLY A 142 5.96 6.81 -20.18
CA GLY A 142 6.98 7.86 -20.10
C GLY A 142 6.53 9.05 -19.27
N TRP A 143 5.30 9.51 -19.45
CA TRP A 143 4.71 10.59 -18.66
C TRP A 143 4.57 10.20 -17.17
N ALA A 144 4.05 9.01 -16.89
CA ALA A 144 3.95 8.48 -15.55
C ALA A 144 5.33 8.37 -14.88
N CYS A 145 6.32 7.87 -15.60
CA CYS A 145 7.70 7.77 -15.14
C CYS A 145 8.25 9.15 -14.70
N VAL A 146 8.15 10.16 -15.56
CA VAL A 146 8.59 11.53 -15.26
C VAL A 146 7.91 12.06 -13.99
N LEU A 147 6.58 11.90 -13.88
CA LEU A 147 5.82 12.38 -12.72
C LEU A 147 6.19 11.65 -11.41
N VAL A 148 6.38 10.34 -11.46
CA VAL A 148 6.78 9.55 -10.29
C VAL A 148 8.18 9.93 -9.81
N PHE A 149 9.14 10.08 -10.72
CA PHE A 149 10.48 10.52 -10.36
C PHE A 149 10.50 11.96 -9.84
N LEU A 150 9.77 12.88 -10.49
CA LEU A 150 9.61 14.25 -10.03
C LEU A 150 8.99 14.31 -8.63
N LEU A 151 7.90 13.59 -8.41
CA LEU A 151 7.25 13.52 -7.08
C LEU A 151 8.20 12.95 -6.03
N SER A 152 8.91 11.87 -6.33
CA SER A 152 9.90 11.28 -5.44
C SER A 152 11.03 12.24 -5.09
N PHE A 153 11.53 12.98 -6.08
CA PHE A 153 12.54 14.03 -5.87
C PHE A 153 12.00 15.16 -4.99
N LEU A 154 10.79 15.64 -5.28
CA LEU A 154 10.14 16.68 -4.50
C LEU A 154 9.87 16.26 -3.06
N LEU A 155 9.53 14.98 -2.81
CA LEU A 155 9.26 14.44 -1.47
C LEU A 155 10.53 14.17 -0.66
N ARG A 156 11.68 14.01 -1.28
CA ARG A 156 12.98 13.78 -0.60
C ARG A 156 13.46 14.93 0.28
N GLY A 157 12.95 16.15 0.09
CA GLY A 157 13.30 17.31 0.91
C GLY A 157 12.83 17.15 2.36
N GLY A 158 13.69 16.70 3.27
CA GLY A 158 13.43 16.13 4.59
C GLY A 158 12.75 17.00 5.66
N ARG A 159 12.18 18.16 5.34
CA ARG A 159 11.46 19.04 6.29
C ARG A 159 10.06 19.42 5.83
N ARG A 160 9.47 18.67 4.90
CA ARG A 160 8.14 19.04 4.38
C ARG A 160 7.02 18.49 5.28
N SER A 161 6.00 19.32 5.55
CA SER A 161 4.81 18.90 6.31
C SER A 161 4.01 17.85 5.51
N ARG A 162 3.35 16.92 6.22
CA ARG A 162 2.48 15.90 5.61
C ARG A 162 1.42 16.50 4.68
N LEU A 163 0.84 17.65 5.06
CA LEU A 163 -0.13 18.38 4.24
C LEU A 163 0.46 18.83 2.89
N SER A 164 1.74 19.25 2.87
CA SER A 164 2.41 19.61 1.62
C SER A 164 2.67 18.39 0.73
N ALA A 165 2.99 17.24 1.32
CA ALA A 165 3.16 16.00 0.57
C ALA A 165 1.84 15.57 -0.08
N ILE A 166 0.74 15.59 0.67
CA ILE A 166 -0.60 15.27 0.15
C ILE A 166 -0.97 16.23 -0.99
N ALA A 167 -0.77 17.54 -0.82
CA ALA A 167 -1.06 18.51 -1.87
C ALA A 167 -0.24 18.28 -3.16
N MET A 168 1.03 17.85 -3.02
CA MET A 168 1.86 17.48 -4.18
C MET A 168 1.38 16.20 -4.86
N CYS A 169 0.96 15.19 -4.10
CA CYS A 169 0.37 13.96 -4.66
C CYS A 169 -0.91 14.27 -5.45
N ILE A 170 -1.81 15.10 -4.89
CA ILE A 170 -3.04 15.53 -5.58
C ILE A 170 -2.70 16.28 -6.88
N GLY A 171 -1.75 17.21 -6.83
CA GLY A 171 -1.31 17.96 -8.03
C GLY A 171 -0.71 17.04 -9.10
N THR A 172 0.09 16.05 -8.68
CA THR A 172 0.66 15.04 -9.60
C THR A 172 -0.42 14.18 -10.23
N ALA A 173 -1.49 13.81 -9.48
CA ALA A 173 -2.63 13.08 -10.02
C ALA A 173 -3.38 13.89 -11.09
N GLY A 174 -3.59 15.19 -10.87
CA GLY A 174 -4.17 16.08 -11.88
C GLY A 174 -3.31 16.18 -13.16
N LEU A 175 -1.98 16.31 -13.00
CA LEU A 175 -1.06 16.31 -14.14
C LEU A 175 -1.03 14.97 -14.88
N MET A 176 -1.16 13.86 -14.14
CA MET A 176 -1.28 12.54 -14.75
C MET A 176 -2.52 12.43 -15.63
N ALA A 177 -3.68 12.89 -15.14
CA ALA A 177 -4.92 12.89 -15.90
C ALA A 177 -4.79 13.69 -17.21
N LEU A 178 -4.19 14.88 -17.16
CA LEU A 178 -3.94 15.70 -18.36
C LEU A 178 -3.04 14.98 -19.37
N GLY A 179 -1.96 14.36 -18.91
CA GLY A 179 -1.06 13.64 -19.81
C GLY A 179 -1.68 12.41 -20.45
N VAL A 180 -2.51 11.68 -19.70
CA VAL A 180 -3.26 10.51 -20.23
C VAL A 180 -4.24 10.97 -21.33
N GLU A 181 -5.06 12.00 -21.05
CA GLU A 181 -6.02 12.52 -22.04
C GLU A 181 -5.31 13.06 -23.28
N TYR A 182 -4.22 13.79 -23.10
CA TYR A 182 -3.40 14.27 -24.22
C TYR A 182 -2.90 13.12 -25.10
N CYS A 183 -2.36 12.05 -24.51
CA CYS A 183 -1.88 10.89 -25.26
C CYS A 183 -3.03 10.18 -25.98
N MET A 184 -4.18 10.03 -25.33
CA MET A 184 -5.38 9.42 -25.93
C MET A 184 -5.91 10.24 -27.10
N ASP A 185 -6.06 11.54 -26.93
CA ASP A 185 -6.56 12.44 -27.98
C ASP A 185 -5.62 12.47 -29.18
N ARG A 186 -4.32 12.50 -28.96
CA ARG A 186 -3.32 12.43 -30.03
C ARG A 186 -3.37 11.12 -30.79
N PHE A 187 -3.65 10.01 -30.10
CA PHE A 187 -3.71 8.71 -30.73
C PHE A 187 -5.04 8.47 -31.50
N PHE A 188 -6.19 8.88 -30.93
CA PHE A 188 -7.50 8.59 -31.49
C PHE A 188 -8.08 9.72 -32.36
N ARG A 189 -7.80 10.99 -32.04
CA ARG A 189 -8.45 12.16 -32.63
C ARG A 189 -7.53 13.09 -33.39
N ALA A 190 -6.21 12.90 -33.29
CA ALA A 190 -5.16 13.78 -33.82
C ALA A 190 -5.22 15.25 -33.33
N ALA A 191 -6.20 15.63 -32.52
CA ALA A 191 -6.40 16.96 -31.96
C ALA A 191 -6.61 16.87 -30.44
N TRP A 192 -5.99 17.77 -29.69
CA TRP A 192 -6.18 17.82 -28.23
C TRP A 192 -7.43 18.61 -27.86
N GLN A 193 -8.36 17.94 -27.21
CA GLN A 193 -9.60 18.53 -26.70
C GLN A 193 -9.82 18.06 -25.26
N PRO A 194 -9.19 18.74 -24.28
CA PRO A 194 -9.32 18.32 -22.88
C PRO A 194 -10.76 18.46 -22.39
N THR A 195 -11.34 17.39 -21.90
CA THR A 195 -12.72 17.33 -21.40
C THR A 195 -12.74 16.85 -19.94
N TRP A 196 -12.52 15.57 -19.72
CA TRP A 196 -12.59 14.97 -18.38
C TRP A 196 -11.37 15.32 -17.50
N SER A 197 -10.18 15.48 -18.09
CA SER A 197 -8.99 15.86 -17.32
C SER A 197 -9.08 17.26 -16.74
N LEU A 198 -9.76 18.19 -17.43
CA LEU A 198 -10.03 19.52 -16.87
C LEU A 198 -10.90 19.43 -15.59
N VAL A 199 -11.92 18.57 -15.59
CA VAL A 199 -12.73 18.34 -14.40
C VAL A 199 -11.88 17.82 -13.25
N VAL A 200 -11.02 16.83 -13.53
CA VAL A 200 -10.09 16.29 -12.52
C VAL A 200 -9.14 17.37 -12.00
N VAL A 201 -8.58 18.19 -12.86
CA VAL A 201 -7.67 19.29 -12.47
C VAL A 201 -8.37 20.31 -11.60
N VAL A 202 -9.60 20.72 -11.96
CA VAL A 202 -10.40 21.67 -11.15
C VAL A 202 -10.65 21.08 -9.75
N ILE A 203 -11.02 19.81 -9.66
CA ILE A 203 -11.20 19.13 -8.37
C ILE A 203 -9.87 19.09 -7.59
N CYS A 204 -8.75 18.75 -8.24
CA CYS A 204 -7.44 18.74 -7.59
C CYS A 204 -7.05 20.13 -7.05
N VAL A 205 -7.28 21.19 -7.82
CA VAL A 205 -7.03 22.56 -7.38
C VAL A 205 -7.92 22.93 -6.20
N GLY A 206 -9.22 22.58 -6.28
CA GLY A 206 -10.18 22.79 -5.19
C GLY A 206 -9.77 22.10 -3.88
N LEU A 207 -9.15 20.92 -3.96
CA LEU A 207 -8.63 20.20 -2.78
C LEU A 207 -7.29 20.78 -2.28
N ILE A 208 -6.44 21.29 -3.17
CA ILE A 208 -5.14 21.86 -2.80
C ILE A 208 -5.31 23.20 -2.05
N ILE A 209 -6.28 24.01 -2.42
CA ILE A 209 -6.51 25.32 -1.79
C ILE A 209 -6.72 25.21 -0.28
N PRO A 210 -7.68 24.43 0.25
CA PRO A 210 -7.88 24.30 1.71
C PRO A 210 -6.67 23.70 2.41
N LEU A 211 -5.97 22.74 1.80
CA LEU A 211 -4.72 22.18 2.37
C LEU A 211 -3.62 23.25 2.51
N ARG A 212 -3.53 24.17 1.55
CA ARG A 212 -2.59 25.30 1.60
C ARG A 212 -3.00 26.33 2.64
N VAL A 213 -4.30 26.61 2.80
CA VAL A 213 -4.83 27.52 3.84
C VAL A 213 -4.56 26.97 5.23
N VAL A 214 -4.92 25.72 5.51
CA VAL A 214 -4.64 25.05 6.80
C VAL A 214 -3.14 25.06 7.14
N ARG A 215 -2.29 24.94 6.14
CA ARG A 215 -0.84 25.02 6.36
C ARG A 215 -0.37 26.43 6.74
N ARG A 216 -0.98 27.48 6.18
CA ARG A 216 -0.58 28.88 6.41
C ARG A 216 -1.09 29.44 7.73
N VAL A 217 -2.22 28.94 8.24
CA VAL A 217 -2.87 29.42 9.47
C VAL A 217 -2.39 28.53 10.66
N PRO A 218 -1.59 29.07 11.59
CA PRO A 218 -1.03 28.29 12.70
C PRO A 218 -2.08 27.65 13.60
N SER A 219 -3.18 28.38 13.91
CA SER A 219 -4.27 27.90 14.76
C SER A 219 -4.98 26.66 14.16
N LEU A 220 -5.32 26.70 12.87
CA LEU A 220 -5.92 25.57 12.15
C LEU A 220 -4.96 24.37 12.06
N ARG A 221 -3.67 24.65 11.94
CA ARG A 221 -2.65 23.59 11.88
C ARG A 221 -2.51 22.86 13.22
N GLU A 222 -2.61 23.56 14.34
CA GLU A 222 -2.57 22.94 15.68
C GLU A 222 -3.85 22.16 15.98
N GLU A 223 -5.01 22.67 15.61
CA GLU A 223 -6.28 21.96 15.73
C GLU A 223 -6.28 20.65 14.92
N ALA A 224 -5.84 20.70 13.66
CA ALA A 224 -5.69 19.52 12.82
C ALA A 224 -4.69 18.52 13.42
N ARG A 225 -3.60 19.01 14.03
CA ARG A 225 -2.59 18.16 14.69
C ARG A 225 -3.15 17.42 15.90
N ARG A 226 -4.00 18.09 16.69
CA ARG A 226 -4.67 17.49 17.87
C ARG A 226 -5.69 16.42 17.47
N ARG A 227 -6.50 16.68 16.42
CA ARG A 227 -7.58 15.76 15.99
C ARG A 227 -7.06 14.55 15.21
N PHE A 228 -6.03 14.70 14.40
CA PHE A 228 -5.53 13.63 13.51
C PHE A 228 -4.23 12.99 13.99
N ASN A 229 -3.74 13.33 15.20
CA ASN A 229 -2.52 12.77 15.80
C ASN A 229 -1.28 12.85 14.85
N MET A 230 -1.20 13.91 14.04
CA MET A 230 -0.20 14.12 12.98
C MET A 230 0.90 15.10 13.38
#